data_3e42280afe0ec0a214f0ab9e12fbe4d2
#
_entry.id   3e42280afe0ec0a214f0ab9e12fbe4d2
#
_cell.length_a   1.000
_cell.length_b   1.000
_cell.length_c   1.000
_cell.angle_alpha   90.00
_cell.angle_beta   90.00
_cell.angle_gamma   90.00
#
_symmetry.space_group_name_H-M   'P 1'
#
loop_
_entity.id
_entity.type
_entity.pdbx_description
1 polymer ?
#
loop_
_entity_poly.entity_id
_entity_poly.type
_entity_poly.pdbx_seq_one_letter_code
_entity_poly.pdbx_strand_id
1 'polypeptide(L)'
;MALRPSDFPAPFDPNEFVVAPGEAEIEVGVLIVGAGPAGLACAIRLGQLLEGAPELADRLGDVPVAVLEKGKGPGSHLLSGAVVNPRSLRRLFDGRFRTDELPFYGRVEHESVYFLTPQRSLRIPTPPTMKNGGNYVASLAQLGRWLAERAEEGGATILPETSGHALIVGDGRVRGVRTGDRGRGRDGQELGNFEPGSDVHARVTVLAEGTQGHLTGVALDRFALQGENPQVWALGVKEVWKVPKPLDRVIHTMGWPLRAGKKFREFGGSFVYPMGDDMVTIGMVVGLDYRDVELSPHGLLQELKTHPLMQELLLGGERVAWGAKTIPEGGYLSVPKRLHAPGLLICGDGAGLVNVPALKGIHYAVESGRLAAEAAFAALQRGETPGRRGALAGYDRALQESFVWKELKQVRNMRPAFGRGFWLGGAMAGAMTATRGAFPRGDSSLEPDAEHDLIRTDRAKSYPAPDGKLTFDKLSSVFLSGNSTRDDAPNHIRIQREVPEEIARLWTTMCPAAVYEVAENGVEVTPSNCVQCGAITAKGGRLTPPEGGSGPEYSLT
;
A
#
# COMPACT_ATOMS: atom_id res chain seq x y z
N MET A 1 14.74 29.98 -8.07
CA MET A 1 14.72 28.58 -8.50
C MET A 1 13.35 28.03 -8.19
N ALA A 2 12.80 27.17 -9.01
CA ALA A 2 11.58 26.46 -8.66
C ALA A 2 11.90 25.52 -7.49
N LEU A 3 11.03 25.44 -6.48
CA LEU A 3 11.23 24.67 -5.27
C LEU A 3 10.68 23.26 -5.46
N ARG A 4 11.40 22.24 -5.03
CA ARG A 4 11.02 20.82 -5.13
C ARG A 4 11.11 20.14 -3.78
N PRO A 5 10.24 19.17 -3.46
CA PRO A 5 10.39 18.37 -2.25
C PRO A 5 11.72 17.60 -2.17
N SER A 6 12.29 17.19 -3.31
CA SER A 6 13.59 16.52 -3.38
C SER A 6 14.79 17.38 -3.00
N ASP A 7 14.64 18.71 -2.98
CA ASP A 7 15.68 19.63 -2.49
C ASP A 7 15.86 19.50 -0.95
N PHE A 8 14.90 18.85 -0.25
CA PHE A 8 14.87 18.65 1.20
C PHE A 8 14.70 17.16 1.55
N PRO A 9 15.71 16.33 1.19
CA PRO A 9 15.60 14.88 1.40
C PRO A 9 15.61 14.55 2.89
N ALA A 10 14.94 13.46 3.24
CA ALA A 10 14.94 12.93 4.61
C ALA A 10 16.37 12.63 5.08
N PRO A 11 16.70 12.90 6.35
CA PRO A 11 17.92 12.40 6.97
C PRO A 11 17.78 10.89 7.20
N PHE A 12 18.14 10.09 6.20
CA PHE A 12 17.97 8.64 6.19
C PHE A 12 19.13 7.98 5.44
N ASP A 13 19.85 7.10 6.15
CA ASP A 13 20.85 6.22 5.55
C ASP A 13 20.34 4.77 5.58
N PRO A 14 20.10 4.11 4.44
CA PRO A 14 19.66 2.72 4.42
C PRO A 14 20.66 1.74 5.07
N ASN A 15 21.93 2.11 5.20
CA ASN A 15 22.93 1.26 5.84
C ASN A 15 22.74 1.15 7.37
N GLU A 16 22.08 2.10 8.02
CA GLU A 16 21.69 2.00 9.44
C GLU A 16 20.76 0.82 9.71
N PHE A 17 20.06 0.34 8.67
CA PHE A 17 19.09 -0.75 8.73
C PHE A 17 19.60 -2.05 8.10
N VAL A 18 20.94 -2.20 8.04
CA VAL A 18 21.63 -3.42 7.63
C VAL A 18 22.62 -3.79 8.74
N VAL A 19 22.39 -4.91 9.40
CA VAL A 19 23.21 -5.37 10.52
C VAL A 19 23.93 -6.67 10.17
N ALA A 20 25.09 -6.89 10.79
CA ALA A 20 25.78 -8.18 10.71
C ALA A 20 25.02 -9.25 11.51
N PRO A 21 25.11 -10.54 11.15
CA PRO A 21 24.55 -11.62 11.95
C PRO A 21 25.14 -11.64 13.35
N GLY A 22 24.30 -11.58 14.35
CA GLY A 22 24.61 -11.88 15.75
C GLY A 22 24.38 -13.35 16.08
N GLU A 23 24.35 -13.69 17.35
CA GLU A 23 23.84 -14.95 17.83
C GLU A 23 22.34 -15.01 17.55
N ALA A 24 21.85 -16.12 16.99
CA ALA A 24 20.44 -16.25 16.66
C ALA A 24 19.62 -16.43 17.95
N GLU A 25 18.70 -15.50 18.21
CA GLU A 25 17.76 -15.63 19.33
C GLU A 25 16.57 -16.49 18.92
N ILE A 26 16.14 -16.35 17.67
CA ILE A 26 15.02 -17.10 17.08
C ILE A 26 15.45 -17.63 15.71
N GLU A 27 15.31 -18.93 15.50
CA GLU A 27 15.54 -19.55 14.18
C GLU A 27 14.22 -20.03 13.58
N VAL A 28 13.98 -19.66 12.31
CA VAL A 28 12.79 -20.08 11.55
C VAL A 28 13.16 -20.61 10.17
N GLY A 29 12.32 -21.43 9.59
CA GLY A 29 12.52 -21.92 8.22
C GLY A 29 12.39 -20.81 7.19
N VAL A 30 11.22 -20.19 7.09
CA VAL A 30 10.89 -19.06 6.22
C VAL A 30 10.31 -17.93 7.06
N LEU A 31 10.91 -16.74 6.98
CA LEU A 31 10.43 -15.54 7.63
C LEU A 31 9.70 -14.65 6.63
N ILE A 32 8.46 -14.30 6.93
CA ILE A 32 7.64 -13.40 6.12
C ILE A 32 7.46 -12.09 6.90
N VAL A 33 7.78 -10.96 6.29
CA VAL A 33 7.62 -9.63 6.91
C VAL A 33 6.39 -8.95 6.32
N GLY A 34 5.32 -8.89 7.11
CA GLY A 34 4.02 -8.30 6.79
C GLY A 34 2.91 -9.33 6.59
N ALA A 35 1.88 -9.28 7.45
CA ALA A 35 0.67 -10.09 7.39
C ALA A 35 -0.43 -9.45 6.50
N GLY A 36 -0.02 -8.93 5.34
CA GLY A 36 -0.93 -8.50 4.28
C GLY A 36 -1.29 -9.65 3.33
N PRO A 37 -2.14 -9.39 2.30
CA PRO A 37 -2.59 -10.44 1.36
C PRO A 37 -1.46 -11.22 0.68
N ALA A 38 -0.32 -10.59 0.40
CA ALA A 38 0.83 -11.25 -0.20
C ALA A 38 1.54 -12.18 0.79
N GLY A 39 1.83 -11.69 2.00
CA GLY A 39 2.51 -12.46 3.03
C GLY A 39 1.67 -13.63 3.52
N LEU A 40 0.39 -13.41 3.75
CA LEU A 40 -0.54 -14.47 4.17
C LEU A 40 -0.76 -15.51 3.08
N ALA A 41 -0.84 -15.10 1.81
CA ALA A 41 -0.89 -16.06 0.69
C ALA A 41 0.40 -16.88 0.58
N CYS A 42 1.55 -16.29 0.89
CA CYS A 42 2.83 -16.99 0.96
C CYS A 42 2.82 -18.02 2.12
N ALA A 43 2.38 -17.61 3.31
CA ALA A 43 2.30 -18.47 4.48
C ALA A 43 1.35 -19.68 4.25
N ILE A 44 0.13 -19.41 3.75
CA ILE A 44 -0.85 -20.44 3.42
C ILE A 44 -0.27 -21.45 2.42
N ARG A 45 0.36 -20.93 1.33
CA ARG A 45 0.90 -21.82 0.29
C ARG A 45 2.09 -22.64 0.79
N LEU A 46 2.95 -22.08 1.64
CA LEU A 46 4.03 -22.82 2.30
C LEU A 46 3.49 -23.93 3.18
N GLY A 47 2.48 -23.66 4.02
CA GLY A 47 1.81 -24.68 4.84
C GLY A 47 1.30 -25.84 3.99
N GLN A 48 0.56 -25.55 2.91
CA GLN A 48 0.06 -26.58 1.98
C GLN A 48 1.18 -27.43 1.36
N LEU A 49 2.31 -26.82 1.00
CA LEU A 49 3.44 -27.52 0.39
C LEU A 49 4.21 -28.36 1.42
N LEU A 50 4.36 -27.87 2.64
CA LEU A 50 5.04 -28.57 3.74
C LEU A 50 4.24 -29.73 4.28
N GLU A 51 2.89 -29.68 4.26
CA GLU A 51 2.02 -30.80 4.56
C GLU A 51 2.35 -32.01 3.66
N GLY A 52 2.66 -31.76 2.39
CA GLY A 52 3.09 -32.80 1.43
C GLY A 52 4.58 -33.17 1.51
N ALA A 53 5.36 -32.57 2.42
CA ALA A 53 6.81 -32.77 2.53
C ALA A 53 7.30 -32.73 3.99
N PRO A 54 6.85 -33.68 4.85
CA PRO A 54 7.14 -33.67 6.29
C PRO A 54 8.65 -33.66 6.61
N GLU A 55 9.45 -34.40 5.86
CA GLU A 55 10.91 -34.41 6.05
C GLU A 55 11.56 -33.04 5.82
N LEU A 56 10.98 -32.22 4.95
CA LEU A 56 11.43 -30.84 4.78
C LEU A 56 10.95 -29.97 5.93
N ALA A 57 9.72 -30.13 6.37
CA ALA A 57 9.17 -29.42 7.54
C ALA A 57 10.04 -29.65 8.77
N ASP A 58 10.38 -30.90 9.08
CA ASP A 58 11.27 -31.28 10.19
C ASP A 58 12.66 -30.62 10.08
N ARG A 59 13.23 -30.54 8.86
CA ARG A 59 14.51 -29.87 8.62
C ARG A 59 14.46 -28.36 8.78
N LEU A 60 13.28 -27.74 8.71
CA LEU A 60 13.10 -26.31 8.90
C LEU A 60 12.99 -25.92 10.39
N GLY A 61 12.89 -26.92 11.29
CA GLY A 61 12.86 -26.72 12.74
C GLY A 61 11.43 -26.53 13.28
N ASP A 62 11.34 -26.13 14.55
CA ASP A 62 10.07 -26.02 15.30
C ASP A 62 9.12 -24.96 14.70
N VAL A 63 9.66 -23.95 14.03
CA VAL A 63 8.87 -22.88 13.38
C VAL A 63 9.21 -22.84 11.88
N PRO A 64 8.59 -23.73 11.07
CA PRO A 64 8.87 -23.76 9.63
C PRO A 64 8.51 -22.47 8.90
N VAL A 65 7.44 -21.76 9.34
CA VAL A 65 6.97 -20.51 8.75
C VAL A 65 6.59 -19.52 9.84
N ALA A 66 7.24 -18.37 9.87
CA ALA A 66 6.90 -17.25 10.75
C ALA A 66 6.51 -16.01 9.94
N VAL A 67 5.53 -15.24 10.46
CA VAL A 67 5.06 -13.99 9.87
C VAL A 67 5.14 -12.87 10.89
N LEU A 68 5.91 -11.82 10.61
CA LEU A 68 5.92 -10.60 11.43
C LEU A 68 4.80 -9.66 10.98
N GLU A 69 4.04 -9.14 11.94
CA GLU A 69 3.04 -8.08 11.71
C GLU A 69 3.27 -6.92 12.67
N LYS A 70 3.51 -5.74 12.12
CA LYS A 70 3.80 -4.54 12.93
C LYS A 70 2.58 -3.96 13.64
N GLY A 71 1.38 -4.16 13.07
CA GLY A 71 0.11 -3.73 13.66
C GLY A 71 -0.31 -4.58 14.85
N LYS A 72 -1.36 -4.20 15.54
CA LYS A 72 -1.95 -4.98 16.66
C LYS A 72 -2.38 -6.39 16.25
N GLY A 73 -2.62 -6.59 14.97
CA GLY A 73 -2.93 -7.89 14.38
C GLY A 73 -3.11 -7.78 12.88
N PRO A 74 -3.20 -8.92 12.17
CA PRO A 74 -3.50 -8.95 10.75
C PRO A 74 -4.76 -8.14 10.43
N GLY A 75 -4.70 -7.34 9.37
CA GLY A 75 -5.82 -6.45 8.99
C GLY A 75 -5.74 -5.03 9.53
N SER A 76 -5.07 -4.79 10.68
CA SER A 76 -5.06 -3.49 11.35
C SER A 76 -4.51 -2.34 10.48
N HIS A 77 -3.57 -2.61 9.59
CA HIS A 77 -2.98 -1.63 8.68
C HIS A 77 -3.44 -1.79 7.23
N LEU A 78 -4.44 -2.63 6.96
CA LEU A 78 -4.94 -2.90 5.63
C LEU A 78 -6.08 -1.98 5.24
N LEU A 79 -5.91 -1.27 4.12
CA LEU A 79 -6.90 -0.36 3.56
C LEU A 79 -6.93 -0.50 2.04
N SER A 80 -8.14 -0.68 1.50
CA SER A 80 -8.38 -0.63 0.05
C SER A 80 -9.80 -0.23 -0.27
N GLY A 81 -10.13 0.01 -1.51
CA GLY A 81 -11.45 0.28 -2.02
C GLY A 81 -12.57 -0.61 -1.50
N ALA A 82 -12.63 -1.93 -1.46
CA ALA A 82 -11.89 -2.85 -2.28
C ALA A 82 -12.87 -3.61 -3.18
N VAL A 83 -12.54 -3.72 -4.45
CA VAL A 83 -13.21 -4.68 -5.34
C VAL A 83 -12.20 -5.78 -5.68
N VAL A 84 -12.43 -6.98 -5.19
CA VAL A 84 -11.51 -8.11 -5.25
C VAL A 84 -11.83 -9.01 -6.43
N ASN A 85 -10.81 -9.30 -7.25
CA ASN A 85 -10.89 -10.36 -8.25
C ASN A 85 -10.55 -11.71 -7.55
N PRO A 86 -11.46 -12.69 -7.52
CA PRO A 86 -11.25 -13.93 -6.76
C PRO A 86 -10.27 -14.92 -7.42
N ARG A 87 -9.73 -14.57 -8.59
CA ARG A 87 -8.88 -15.47 -9.40
C ARG A 87 -7.70 -16.06 -8.63
N SER A 88 -6.96 -15.21 -7.90
CA SER A 88 -5.77 -15.66 -7.16
C SER A 88 -6.14 -16.43 -5.90
N LEU A 89 -7.23 -16.08 -5.22
CA LEU A 89 -7.75 -16.87 -4.10
C LEU A 89 -8.17 -18.26 -4.56
N ARG A 90 -8.86 -18.38 -5.72
CA ARG A 90 -9.18 -19.68 -6.30
C ARG A 90 -7.97 -20.52 -6.61
N ARG A 91 -6.86 -19.91 -7.03
CA ARG A 91 -5.59 -20.61 -7.27
C ARG A 91 -4.90 -21.01 -5.96
N LEU A 92 -4.92 -20.13 -4.97
CA LEU A 92 -4.30 -20.37 -3.66
C LEU A 92 -4.92 -21.58 -2.95
N PHE A 93 -6.23 -21.73 -3.07
CA PHE A 93 -6.98 -22.79 -2.43
C PHE A 93 -7.40 -23.92 -3.38
N ASP A 94 -6.82 -24.02 -4.59
CA ASP A 94 -7.13 -25.01 -5.62
C ASP A 94 -8.63 -25.13 -5.94
N GLY A 95 -9.36 -24.02 -5.86
CA GLY A 95 -10.80 -23.95 -6.05
C GLY A 95 -11.64 -24.59 -4.94
N ARG A 96 -11.04 -25.03 -3.84
CA ARG A 96 -11.70 -25.76 -2.75
C ARG A 96 -12.53 -24.92 -1.80
N PHE A 97 -12.49 -23.57 -1.93
CA PHE A 97 -13.31 -22.71 -1.09
C PHE A 97 -14.60 -22.31 -1.80
N ARG A 98 -15.63 -22.08 -1.03
CA ARG A 98 -16.87 -21.46 -1.48
C ARG A 98 -16.76 -19.94 -1.29
N THR A 99 -17.28 -19.18 -2.24
CA THR A 99 -17.22 -17.69 -2.18
C THR A 99 -18.07 -17.10 -1.05
N ASP A 100 -19.03 -17.86 -0.53
CA ASP A 100 -19.84 -17.51 0.64
C ASP A 100 -19.13 -17.72 1.99
N GLU A 101 -17.99 -18.41 2.01
CA GLU A 101 -17.11 -18.54 3.17
C GLU A 101 -16.14 -17.37 3.31
N LEU A 102 -15.99 -16.56 2.27
CA LEU A 102 -15.13 -15.39 2.27
C LEU A 102 -15.87 -14.17 2.84
N PRO A 103 -15.17 -13.24 3.51
CA PRO A 103 -15.76 -12.04 4.06
C PRO A 103 -16.08 -11.02 2.95
N PHE A 104 -16.90 -11.43 1.97
CA PHE A 104 -17.34 -10.62 0.86
C PHE A 104 -18.73 -10.04 1.12
N TYR A 105 -18.90 -8.76 0.82
CA TYR A 105 -20.20 -8.07 0.94
C TYR A 105 -21.16 -8.37 -0.21
N GLY A 106 -20.64 -8.84 -1.35
CA GLY A 106 -21.45 -9.23 -2.49
C GLY A 106 -20.67 -9.19 -3.81
N ARG A 107 -21.24 -9.84 -4.81
CA ARG A 107 -20.74 -9.83 -6.17
C ARG A 107 -21.11 -8.53 -6.88
N VAL A 108 -20.19 -7.98 -7.67
CA VAL A 108 -20.48 -6.81 -8.51
C VAL A 108 -21.33 -7.25 -9.70
N GLU A 109 -22.60 -6.86 -9.67
CA GLU A 109 -23.56 -7.11 -10.76
C GLU A 109 -23.71 -5.86 -11.62
N HIS A 110 -23.75 -4.69 -11.00
CA HIS A 110 -23.92 -3.41 -11.67
C HIS A 110 -22.76 -2.46 -11.38
N GLU A 111 -22.40 -1.66 -12.37
CA GLU A 111 -21.35 -0.64 -12.25
C GLU A 111 -21.69 0.60 -13.06
N SER A 112 -21.18 1.74 -12.63
CA SER A 112 -21.33 3.01 -13.32
C SER A 112 -20.04 3.82 -13.21
N VAL A 113 -19.70 4.52 -14.27
CA VAL A 113 -18.61 5.49 -14.28
C VAL A 113 -19.17 6.86 -14.64
N TYR A 114 -18.83 7.87 -13.84
CA TYR A 114 -19.29 9.24 -14.07
C TYR A 114 -18.10 10.19 -14.26
N PHE A 115 -18.27 11.12 -15.18
CA PHE A 115 -17.47 12.34 -15.22
C PHE A 115 -18.20 13.43 -14.43
N LEU A 116 -17.55 13.97 -13.40
CA LEU A 116 -18.15 14.99 -12.55
C LEU A 116 -17.69 16.39 -12.95
N THR A 117 -18.63 17.31 -12.90
CA THR A 117 -18.42 18.76 -12.80
C THR A 117 -18.92 19.22 -11.43
N PRO A 118 -18.70 20.45 -10.97
CA PRO A 118 -19.14 20.85 -9.61
C PRO A 118 -20.60 20.60 -9.28
N GLN A 119 -21.49 20.51 -10.28
CA GLN A 119 -22.95 20.40 -10.07
C GLN A 119 -23.62 19.28 -10.86
N ARG A 120 -22.90 18.63 -11.78
CA ARG A 120 -23.49 17.62 -12.68
C ARG A 120 -22.63 16.37 -12.73
N SER A 121 -23.29 15.22 -12.80
CA SER A 121 -22.69 13.92 -13.10
C SER A 121 -23.09 13.46 -14.50
N LEU A 122 -22.12 13.22 -15.37
CA LEU A 122 -22.33 12.67 -16.70
C LEU A 122 -21.91 11.19 -16.67
N ARG A 123 -22.87 10.28 -16.84
CA ARG A 123 -22.55 8.85 -16.97
C ARG A 123 -21.82 8.61 -18.29
N ILE A 124 -20.67 7.95 -18.21
CA ILE A 124 -19.87 7.56 -19.38
C ILE A 124 -19.81 6.03 -19.49
N PRO A 125 -19.56 5.48 -20.70
CA PRO A 125 -19.34 4.05 -20.84
C PRO A 125 -18.19 3.58 -19.95
N THR A 126 -18.38 2.47 -19.23
CA THR A 126 -17.33 1.89 -18.39
C THR A 126 -16.13 1.50 -19.24
N PRO A 127 -14.93 2.09 -18.99
CA PRO A 127 -13.72 1.70 -19.71
C PRO A 127 -13.47 0.19 -19.56
N PRO A 128 -13.02 -0.52 -20.59
CA PRO A 128 -12.82 -1.97 -20.52
C PRO A 128 -11.90 -2.42 -19.38
N THR A 129 -10.89 -1.61 -19.05
CA THR A 129 -9.95 -1.87 -17.93
C THR A 129 -10.62 -1.77 -16.56
N MET A 130 -11.69 -1.00 -16.42
CA MET A 130 -12.39 -0.75 -15.15
C MET A 130 -13.60 -1.68 -14.92
N LYS A 131 -13.86 -2.63 -15.83
CA LYS A 131 -14.95 -3.58 -15.67
C LYS A 131 -14.76 -4.49 -14.46
N ASN A 132 -15.81 -4.62 -13.65
CA ASN A 132 -15.81 -5.38 -12.40
C ASN A 132 -16.76 -6.57 -12.36
N GLY A 133 -17.43 -6.88 -13.47
CA GLY A 133 -18.34 -8.02 -13.53
C GLY A 133 -17.66 -9.32 -13.07
N GLY A 134 -18.22 -9.98 -12.06
CA GLY A 134 -17.67 -11.21 -11.48
C GLY A 134 -16.65 -11.01 -10.35
N ASN A 135 -16.27 -9.78 -10.04
CA ASN A 135 -15.51 -9.43 -8.85
C ASN A 135 -16.43 -9.28 -7.62
N TYR A 136 -15.85 -9.14 -6.44
CA TYR A 136 -16.58 -9.03 -5.17
C TYR A 136 -16.15 -7.78 -4.42
N VAL A 137 -17.11 -7.13 -3.76
CA VAL A 137 -16.81 -6.07 -2.80
C VAL A 137 -16.39 -6.70 -1.47
N ALA A 138 -15.35 -6.17 -0.84
CA ALA A 138 -14.81 -6.68 0.41
C ALA A 138 -14.28 -5.54 1.30
N SER A 139 -14.10 -5.82 2.58
CA SER A 139 -13.15 -5.11 3.43
C SER A 139 -11.80 -5.83 3.37
N LEU A 140 -10.74 -5.09 3.05
CA LEU A 140 -9.39 -5.67 3.01
C LEU A 140 -8.91 -6.05 4.41
N ALA A 141 -9.31 -5.28 5.43
CA ALA A 141 -9.02 -5.58 6.82
C ALA A 141 -9.64 -6.92 7.25
N GLN A 142 -10.91 -7.16 6.91
CA GLN A 142 -11.59 -8.44 7.21
C GLN A 142 -11.01 -9.60 6.40
N LEU A 143 -10.72 -9.39 5.11
CA LEU A 143 -10.07 -10.40 4.27
C LEU A 143 -8.69 -10.77 4.82
N GLY A 144 -7.93 -9.79 5.34
CA GLY A 144 -6.65 -10.02 5.97
C GLY A 144 -6.76 -10.92 7.21
N ARG A 145 -7.73 -10.67 8.08
CA ARG A 145 -8.00 -11.52 9.26
C ARG A 145 -8.38 -12.95 8.86
N TRP A 146 -9.29 -13.07 7.91
CA TRP A 146 -9.69 -14.38 7.39
C TRP A 146 -8.52 -15.18 6.80
N LEU A 147 -7.63 -14.51 6.03
CA LEU A 147 -6.42 -15.15 5.50
C LEU A 147 -5.43 -15.52 6.61
N ALA A 148 -5.33 -14.73 7.67
CA ALA A 148 -4.46 -15.03 8.81
C ALA A 148 -4.90 -16.30 9.54
N GLU A 149 -6.19 -16.46 9.82
CA GLU A 149 -6.74 -17.69 10.38
C GLU A 149 -6.38 -18.91 9.52
N ARG A 150 -6.50 -18.81 8.20
CA ARG A 150 -6.13 -19.90 7.27
C ARG A 150 -4.62 -20.17 7.24
N ALA A 151 -3.79 -19.15 7.46
CA ALA A 151 -2.33 -19.32 7.55
C ALA A 151 -1.95 -20.05 8.85
N GLU A 152 -2.57 -19.69 9.98
CA GLU A 152 -2.36 -20.35 11.28
C GLU A 152 -2.86 -21.80 11.28
N GLU A 153 -4.02 -22.07 10.69
CA GLU A 153 -4.53 -23.44 10.47
C GLU A 153 -3.55 -24.27 9.63
N GLY A 154 -2.83 -23.65 8.70
CA GLY A 154 -1.77 -24.27 7.90
C GLY A 154 -0.41 -24.37 8.60
N GLY A 155 -0.32 -24.06 9.91
CA GLY A 155 0.88 -24.20 10.72
C GLY A 155 1.84 -23.01 10.66
N ALA A 156 1.43 -21.85 10.14
CA ALA A 156 2.24 -20.64 10.23
C ALA A 156 2.10 -19.98 11.61
N THR A 157 3.22 -19.47 12.15
CA THR A 157 3.24 -18.69 13.40
C THR A 157 3.19 -17.21 13.05
N ILE A 158 2.11 -16.52 13.42
CA ILE A 158 1.98 -15.06 13.22
C ILE A 158 2.40 -14.35 14.50
N LEU A 159 3.29 -13.39 14.38
CA LEU A 159 3.81 -12.56 15.47
C LEU A 159 3.27 -11.14 15.31
N PRO A 160 2.13 -10.80 15.93
CA PRO A 160 1.59 -9.46 15.92
C PRO A 160 2.46 -8.49 16.74
N GLU A 161 2.23 -7.19 16.57
CA GLU A 161 2.97 -6.12 17.26
C GLU A 161 4.50 -6.25 17.12
N THR A 162 4.97 -6.87 16.04
CA THR A 162 6.40 -7.12 15.80
C THR A 162 6.81 -6.49 14.47
N SER A 163 7.54 -5.37 14.55
CA SER A 163 8.03 -4.65 13.38
C SER A 163 9.40 -5.18 12.93
N GLY A 164 9.58 -5.40 11.63
CA GLY A 164 10.91 -5.63 11.05
C GLY A 164 11.67 -4.31 10.99
N HIS A 165 12.80 -4.21 11.71
CA HIS A 165 13.57 -2.97 11.82
C HIS A 165 14.81 -2.95 10.92
N ALA A 166 15.61 -4.00 10.90
CA ALA A 166 16.82 -4.07 10.08
C ALA A 166 16.98 -5.44 9.40
N LEU A 167 17.59 -5.45 8.21
CA LEU A 167 18.00 -6.68 7.54
C LEU A 167 19.28 -7.23 8.18
N ILE A 168 19.30 -8.50 8.55
CA ILE A 168 20.50 -9.21 8.96
C ILE A 168 21.18 -9.72 7.67
N VAL A 169 22.38 -9.18 7.36
CA VAL A 169 23.11 -9.53 6.14
C VAL A 169 24.49 -10.04 6.48
N GLY A 170 24.80 -11.26 6.05
CA GLY A 170 26.13 -11.89 6.21
C GLY A 170 26.54 -12.62 4.94
N ASP A 171 27.82 -12.57 4.56
CA ASP A 171 28.39 -13.17 3.37
C ASP A 171 27.63 -12.81 2.06
N GLY A 172 27.16 -11.55 1.99
CA GLY A 172 26.43 -11.02 0.83
C GLY A 172 25.00 -11.56 0.66
N ARG A 173 24.43 -12.20 1.70
CA ARG A 173 23.04 -12.73 1.70
C ARG A 173 22.25 -12.22 2.89
N VAL A 174 20.95 -12.11 2.73
CA VAL A 174 20.02 -11.91 3.83
C VAL A 174 19.89 -13.22 4.62
N ARG A 175 20.02 -13.11 5.94
CA ARG A 175 19.96 -14.21 6.89
C ARG A 175 18.75 -14.11 7.83
N GLY A 176 18.00 -13.02 7.76
CA GLY A 176 16.86 -12.77 8.62
C GLY A 176 16.60 -11.28 8.82
N VAL A 177 15.92 -10.96 9.90
CA VAL A 177 15.50 -9.60 10.26
C VAL A 177 15.69 -9.39 11.76
N ARG A 178 16.24 -8.25 12.15
CA ARG A 178 16.18 -7.73 13.52
C ARG A 178 14.84 -7.03 13.70
N THR A 179 14.11 -7.37 14.74
CA THR A 179 12.85 -6.71 15.11
C THR A 179 13.12 -5.37 15.79
N GLY A 180 12.09 -4.53 15.89
CA GLY A 180 12.20 -3.23 16.57
C GLY A 180 12.17 -3.37 18.09
N ASP A 181 12.85 -2.46 18.78
CA ASP A 181 12.78 -2.32 20.23
C ASP A 181 11.36 -1.92 20.69
N ARG A 182 11.01 -2.25 21.91
CA ARG A 182 9.81 -1.79 22.61
C ARG A 182 10.20 -0.96 23.85
N GLY A 183 9.31 -0.05 24.26
CA GLY A 183 9.50 0.71 25.48
C GLY A 183 10.66 1.71 25.45
N ARG A 184 10.92 2.31 24.26
CA ARG A 184 11.81 3.49 24.19
C ARG A 184 11.00 4.77 24.31
N GLY A 185 11.58 5.76 25.01
CA GLY A 185 11.05 7.11 25.08
C GLY A 185 11.45 7.98 23.89
N ARG A 186 10.96 9.22 23.87
CA ARG A 186 11.09 10.18 22.75
C ARG A 186 12.54 10.40 22.30
N ASP A 187 13.46 10.46 23.23
CA ASP A 187 14.89 10.71 22.99
C ASP A 187 15.69 9.40 22.84
N GLY A 188 15.00 8.25 22.70
CA GLY A 188 15.60 6.94 22.55
C GLY A 188 16.00 6.25 23.86
N GLN A 189 15.77 6.89 25.03
CA GLN A 189 16.06 6.32 26.34
C GLN A 189 15.18 5.08 26.63
N GLU A 190 15.72 4.14 27.37
CA GLU A 190 15.00 2.96 27.84
C GLU A 190 14.02 3.33 28.96
N LEU A 191 12.77 2.92 28.79
CA LEU A 191 11.72 3.07 29.81
C LEU A 191 11.63 1.81 30.68
N GLY A 192 10.81 1.86 31.72
CA GLY A 192 10.67 0.74 32.65
C GLY A 192 10.15 -0.58 32.05
N ASN A 193 9.57 -0.51 30.88
CA ASN A 193 9.06 -1.64 30.08
C ASN A 193 9.89 -1.88 28.80
N PHE A 194 11.16 -1.47 28.81
CA PHE A 194 12.04 -1.66 27.65
C PHE A 194 12.30 -3.13 27.39
N GLU A 195 12.15 -3.52 26.13
CA GLU A 195 12.51 -4.83 25.58
C GLU A 195 13.31 -4.60 24.28
N PRO A 196 14.55 -5.13 24.18
CA PRO A 196 15.32 -5.02 22.95
C PRO A 196 14.68 -5.84 21.82
N GLY A 197 14.86 -5.40 20.59
CA GLY A 197 14.49 -6.19 19.42
C GLY A 197 15.36 -7.44 19.29
N SER A 198 14.78 -8.53 18.79
CA SER A 198 15.42 -9.83 18.64
C SER A 198 15.93 -10.07 17.22
N ASP A 199 17.01 -10.84 17.10
CA ASP A 199 17.51 -11.34 15.81
C ASP A 199 16.77 -12.62 15.40
N VAL A 200 15.89 -12.50 14.40
CA VAL A 200 15.17 -13.63 13.80
C VAL A 200 15.93 -14.10 12.57
N HIS A 201 16.59 -15.24 12.67
CA HIS A 201 17.33 -15.86 11.57
C HIS A 201 16.42 -16.76 10.75
N ALA A 202 16.58 -16.72 9.42
CA ALA A 202 15.78 -17.49 8.49
C ALA A 202 16.61 -18.04 7.31
N ARG A 203 16.17 -19.17 6.77
CA ARG A 203 16.76 -19.70 5.53
C ARG A 203 16.36 -18.89 4.31
N VAL A 204 15.10 -18.40 4.29
CA VAL A 204 14.55 -17.46 3.29
C VAL A 204 13.76 -16.38 4.01
N THR A 205 13.99 -15.12 3.64
CA THR A 205 13.19 -13.97 4.08
C THR A 205 12.30 -13.50 2.93
N VAL A 206 11.02 -13.27 3.17
CA VAL A 206 10.05 -12.75 2.20
C VAL A 206 9.55 -11.39 2.68
N LEU A 207 9.85 -10.32 1.94
CA LEU A 207 9.33 -8.99 2.22
C LEU A 207 7.96 -8.80 1.56
N ALA A 208 6.93 -8.70 2.38
CA ALA A 208 5.53 -8.52 2.01
C ALA A 208 4.92 -7.30 2.72
N GLU A 209 5.74 -6.24 2.93
CA GLU A 209 5.45 -5.08 3.78
C GLU A 209 4.40 -4.12 3.18
N GLY A 210 3.92 -4.40 1.95
CA GLY A 210 2.96 -3.55 1.27
C GLY A 210 3.58 -2.26 0.72
N THR A 211 2.75 -1.23 0.59
CA THR A 211 3.17 0.06 0.02
C THR A 211 4.28 0.69 0.85
N GLN A 212 5.35 1.12 0.20
CA GLN A 212 6.51 1.80 0.80
C GLN A 212 7.14 1.04 1.99
N GLY A 213 7.24 -0.29 1.87
CA GLY A 213 7.87 -1.14 2.88
C GLY A 213 9.26 -0.64 3.24
N HIS A 214 9.55 -0.59 4.54
CA HIS A 214 10.81 -0.07 5.05
C HIS A 214 12.00 -0.95 4.62
N LEU A 215 11.97 -2.23 4.98
CA LEU A 215 13.04 -3.18 4.62
C LEU A 215 13.07 -3.45 3.11
N THR A 216 11.94 -3.37 2.43
CA THR A 216 11.87 -3.42 0.98
C THR A 216 12.70 -2.30 0.36
N GLY A 217 12.55 -1.06 0.83
CA GLY A 217 13.37 0.07 0.37
C GLY A 217 14.86 -0.15 0.63
N VAL A 218 15.22 -0.61 1.84
CA VAL A 218 16.61 -0.95 2.21
C VAL A 218 17.17 -2.05 1.29
N ALA A 219 16.37 -3.08 1.00
CA ALA A 219 16.80 -4.17 0.10
C ALA A 219 16.97 -3.72 -1.35
N LEU A 220 16.07 -2.86 -1.85
CA LEU A 220 16.18 -2.29 -3.20
C LEU A 220 17.50 -1.54 -3.36
N ASP A 221 17.87 -0.72 -2.40
CA ASP A 221 19.12 0.05 -2.41
C ASP A 221 20.34 -0.87 -2.24
N ARG A 222 20.32 -1.74 -1.23
CA ARG A 222 21.46 -2.62 -0.89
C ARG A 222 21.84 -3.58 -2.00
N PHE A 223 20.86 -4.11 -2.74
CA PHE A 223 21.06 -5.11 -3.80
C PHE A 223 20.87 -4.55 -5.22
N ALA A 224 20.71 -3.24 -5.37
CA ALA A 224 20.53 -2.54 -6.65
C ALA A 224 19.41 -3.19 -7.50
N LEU A 225 18.21 -3.31 -6.91
CA LEU A 225 17.08 -4.00 -7.53
C LEU A 225 16.10 -3.07 -8.25
N GLN A 226 16.27 -1.75 -8.16
CA GLN A 226 15.35 -0.73 -8.69
C GLN A 226 14.93 -1.01 -10.13
N GLY A 227 13.67 -0.67 -10.46
CA GLY A 227 13.10 -0.77 -11.80
C GLY A 227 13.75 0.17 -12.82
N GLU A 228 13.25 0.18 -14.04
CA GLU A 228 13.68 1.11 -15.09
C GLU A 228 13.18 2.53 -14.81
N ASN A 229 11.93 2.63 -14.32
CA ASN A 229 11.35 3.86 -13.82
C ASN A 229 11.37 3.90 -12.28
N PRO A 230 11.40 5.09 -11.67
CA PRO A 230 11.12 5.24 -10.25
C PRO A 230 9.69 4.79 -9.96
N GLN A 231 9.40 4.37 -8.72
CA GLN A 231 8.04 4.20 -8.28
C GLN A 231 7.42 5.58 -8.04
N VAL A 232 6.17 5.74 -8.46
CA VAL A 232 5.33 6.90 -8.16
C VAL A 232 4.09 6.42 -7.41
N TRP A 233 3.48 7.32 -6.66
CA TRP A 233 2.48 6.97 -5.67
C TRP A 233 1.20 7.77 -5.82
N ALA A 234 0.07 7.21 -5.42
CA ALA A 234 -1.13 7.97 -5.11
C ALA A 234 -1.46 7.84 -3.63
N LEU A 235 -2.21 8.80 -3.09
CA LEU A 235 -2.80 8.73 -1.77
C LEU A 235 -4.30 8.54 -1.90
N GLY A 236 -4.79 7.43 -1.33
CA GLY A 236 -6.21 7.18 -1.13
C GLY A 236 -6.63 7.60 0.27
N VAL A 237 -7.72 8.36 0.37
CA VAL A 237 -8.43 8.66 1.61
C VAL A 237 -9.82 8.07 1.50
N LYS A 238 -10.26 7.33 2.50
CA LYS A 238 -11.48 6.51 2.47
C LYS A 238 -12.30 6.71 3.72
N GLU A 239 -13.62 6.67 3.56
CA GLU A 239 -14.60 6.61 4.65
C GLU A 239 -15.56 5.43 4.43
N VAL A 240 -16.09 4.88 5.51
CA VAL A 240 -17.20 3.94 5.49
C VAL A 240 -18.39 4.60 6.18
N TRP A 241 -19.55 4.47 5.57
CA TRP A 241 -20.78 5.11 6.01
C TRP A 241 -21.91 4.09 6.15
N LYS A 242 -22.69 4.16 7.23
CA LYS A 242 -24.04 3.62 7.24
C LYS A 242 -24.93 4.55 6.45
N VAL A 243 -25.79 4.02 5.61
CA VAL A 243 -26.62 4.80 4.70
C VAL A 243 -28.08 4.42 4.84
N PRO A 244 -29.01 5.38 4.67
CA PRO A 244 -30.44 5.11 4.82
C PRO A 244 -31.02 4.29 3.67
N LYS A 245 -30.32 4.21 2.53
CA LYS A 245 -30.75 3.48 1.34
C LYS A 245 -29.60 2.63 0.80
N PRO A 246 -29.84 1.36 0.46
CA PRO A 246 -28.80 0.51 -0.12
C PRO A 246 -28.32 1.04 -1.48
N LEU A 247 -27.05 0.84 -1.76
CA LEU A 247 -26.46 1.09 -3.08
C LEU A 247 -26.40 -0.23 -3.85
N ASP A 248 -26.96 -0.28 -5.06
CA ASP A 248 -27.06 -1.50 -5.87
C ASP A 248 -25.87 -1.70 -6.84
N ARG A 249 -24.89 -0.79 -6.86
CA ARG A 249 -23.83 -0.78 -7.85
C ARG A 249 -22.53 -0.23 -7.36
N VAL A 250 -21.45 -0.61 -8.02
CA VAL A 250 -20.14 0.02 -7.89
C VAL A 250 -20.11 1.31 -8.72
N ILE A 251 -19.67 2.41 -8.11
CA ILE A 251 -19.53 3.71 -8.77
C ILE A 251 -18.06 4.12 -8.78
N HIS A 252 -17.57 4.56 -9.94
CA HIS A 252 -16.31 5.28 -10.08
C HIS A 252 -16.57 6.66 -10.66
N THR A 253 -15.77 7.66 -10.24
CA THR A 253 -15.88 9.00 -10.81
C THR A 253 -14.52 9.54 -11.23
N MET A 254 -14.56 10.46 -12.21
CA MET A 254 -13.43 11.20 -12.74
C MET A 254 -13.81 12.68 -12.83
N GLY A 255 -12.82 13.56 -12.99
CA GLY A 255 -13.02 15.00 -13.11
C GLY A 255 -13.10 15.67 -11.75
N TRP A 256 -14.10 16.53 -11.50
CA TRP A 256 -14.22 17.24 -10.25
C TRP A 256 -14.23 16.29 -9.03
N PRO A 257 -13.58 16.64 -7.91
CA PRO A 257 -12.94 17.93 -7.56
C PRO A 257 -11.50 18.11 -8.07
N LEU A 258 -10.94 17.17 -8.85
CA LEU A 258 -9.63 17.30 -9.46
C LEU A 258 -9.66 18.26 -10.67
N ARG A 259 -8.56 18.99 -10.87
CA ARG A 259 -8.38 19.89 -12.00
C ARG A 259 -7.77 19.17 -13.20
N ALA A 260 -8.46 19.14 -14.33
CA ALA A 260 -8.07 18.38 -15.53
C ALA A 260 -6.82 18.92 -16.26
N GLY A 261 -6.32 20.09 -15.88
CA GLY A 261 -5.21 20.79 -16.58
C GLY A 261 -3.83 20.23 -16.23
N LYS A 262 -2.87 20.37 -17.17
CA LYS A 262 -1.47 19.98 -16.97
C LYS A 262 -0.75 20.74 -15.85
N LYS A 263 -1.18 21.98 -15.57
CA LYS A 263 -0.48 22.89 -14.67
C LYS A 263 -0.23 22.27 -13.30
N PHE A 264 -1.25 21.63 -12.71
CA PHE A 264 -1.19 21.09 -11.35
C PHE A 264 -0.90 19.60 -11.28
N ARG A 265 -0.99 18.86 -12.40
CA ARG A 265 -0.75 17.41 -12.50
C ARG A 265 -1.66 16.58 -11.58
N GLU A 266 -2.91 16.98 -11.41
CA GLU A 266 -3.86 16.25 -10.58
C GLU A 266 -4.41 15.05 -11.35
N PHE A 267 -3.91 13.87 -11.02
CA PHE A 267 -4.37 12.58 -11.54
C PHE A 267 -5.10 11.82 -10.44
N GLY A 268 -6.22 11.16 -10.77
CA GLY A 268 -6.95 10.36 -9.80
C GLY A 268 -8.44 10.28 -10.10
N GLY A 269 -9.19 10.00 -9.06
CA GLY A 269 -10.64 9.85 -9.11
C GLY A 269 -11.22 9.35 -7.80
N SER A 270 -12.52 9.07 -7.79
CA SER A 270 -13.19 8.54 -6.61
C SER A 270 -13.94 7.25 -6.90
N PHE A 271 -14.30 6.58 -5.82
CA PHE A 271 -15.12 5.37 -5.85
C PHE A 271 -16.17 5.39 -4.75
N VAL A 272 -17.31 4.73 -5.01
CA VAL A 272 -18.32 4.39 -3.99
C VAL A 272 -18.74 2.94 -4.23
N TYR A 273 -18.63 2.09 -3.22
CA TYR A 273 -18.97 0.68 -3.30
C TYR A 273 -19.95 0.26 -2.22
N PRO A 274 -20.95 -0.58 -2.52
CA PRO A 274 -21.85 -1.13 -1.51
C PRO A 274 -21.12 -2.10 -0.59
N MET A 275 -21.39 -2.02 0.70
CA MET A 275 -20.86 -2.94 1.71
C MET A 275 -22.01 -3.59 2.46
N GLY A 276 -22.75 -4.49 1.80
CA GLY A 276 -24.00 -5.04 2.31
C GLY A 276 -25.19 -4.09 2.07
N ASP A 277 -26.23 -4.24 2.87
CA ASP A 277 -27.51 -3.57 2.65
C ASP A 277 -27.58 -2.15 3.22
N ASP A 278 -26.79 -1.84 4.23
CA ASP A 278 -26.87 -0.59 4.98
C ASP A 278 -25.55 0.22 5.01
N MET A 279 -24.52 -0.23 4.30
CA MET A 279 -23.22 0.46 4.29
C MET A 279 -22.70 0.72 2.88
N VAL A 280 -21.95 1.81 2.76
CA VAL A 280 -21.14 2.12 1.58
C VAL A 280 -19.73 2.55 2.00
N THR A 281 -18.76 2.27 1.15
CA THR A 281 -17.46 2.90 1.25
C THR A 281 -17.28 3.94 0.17
N ILE A 282 -16.78 5.13 0.52
CA ILE A 282 -16.42 6.21 -0.40
C ILE A 282 -14.96 6.56 -0.23
N GLY A 283 -14.26 6.76 -1.32
CA GLY A 283 -12.86 7.18 -1.28
C GLY A 283 -12.48 8.09 -2.43
N MET A 284 -11.45 8.90 -2.15
CA MET A 284 -10.80 9.79 -3.12
C MET A 284 -9.34 9.40 -3.24
N VAL A 285 -8.85 9.24 -4.47
CA VAL A 285 -7.47 8.89 -4.77
C VAL A 285 -6.85 10.00 -5.60
N VAL A 286 -5.66 10.46 -5.22
CA VAL A 286 -4.90 11.47 -5.96
C VAL A 286 -3.43 11.07 -6.06
N GLY A 287 -2.87 11.11 -7.29
CA GLY A 287 -1.45 10.89 -7.54
C GLY A 287 -0.60 11.93 -6.83
N LEU A 288 0.48 11.50 -6.17
CA LEU A 288 1.35 12.38 -5.39
C LEU A 288 2.35 13.18 -6.26
N ASP A 289 2.30 13.04 -7.58
CA ASP A 289 3.04 13.89 -8.53
C ASP A 289 2.41 15.28 -8.75
N TYR A 290 1.36 15.64 -8.02
CA TYR A 290 0.76 16.97 -8.07
C TYR A 290 1.72 18.07 -7.59
N ARG A 291 1.50 19.31 -8.07
CA ARG A 291 2.40 20.44 -7.88
C ARG A 291 1.87 21.54 -6.95
N ASP A 292 0.57 21.53 -6.65
CA ASP A 292 -0.07 22.57 -5.84
C ASP A 292 0.18 22.36 -4.34
N VAL A 293 0.84 23.30 -3.69
CA VAL A 293 1.14 23.24 -2.25
C VAL A 293 -0.11 23.26 -1.35
N GLU A 294 -1.24 23.74 -1.88
CA GLU A 294 -2.51 23.85 -1.15
C GLU A 294 -3.44 22.64 -1.37
N LEU A 295 -3.02 21.65 -2.16
CA LEU A 295 -3.86 20.50 -2.40
C LEU A 295 -3.90 19.58 -1.17
N SER A 296 -5.10 19.36 -0.66
CA SER A 296 -5.37 18.45 0.47
C SER A 296 -6.15 17.23 0.01
N PRO A 297 -5.57 16.01 0.04
CA PRO A 297 -6.30 14.79 -0.28
C PRO A 297 -7.50 14.55 0.63
N HIS A 298 -7.38 14.85 1.93
CA HIS A 298 -8.52 14.83 2.85
C HIS A 298 -9.59 15.84 2.43
N GLY A 299 -9.19 17.08 2.15
CA GLY A 299 -10.09 18.14 1.69
C GLY A 299 -10.81 17.78 0.39
N LEU A 300 -10.12 17.12 -0.56
CA LEU A 300 -10.74 16.61 -1.79
C LEU A 300 -11.88 15.61 -1.52
N LEU A 301 -11.72 14.71 -0.55
CA LEU A 301 -12.80 13.80 -0.15
C LEU A 301 -13.96 14.56 0.48
N GLN A 302 -13.66 15.56 1.35
CA GLN A 302 -14.72 16.39 1.94
C GLN A 302 -15.48 17.18 0.86
N GLU A 303 -14.75 17.77 -0.09
CA GLU A 303 -15.34 18.49 -1.23
C GLU A 303 -16.19 17.55 -2.10
N LEU A 304 -15.69 16.35 -2.44
CA LEU A 304 -16.43 15.35 -3.20
C LEU A 304 -17.80 15.04 -2.60
N LYS A 305 -17.88 14.91 -1.27
CA LYS A 305 -19.14 14.59 -0.56
C LYS A 305 -20.20 15.70 -0.71
N THR A 306 -19.81 16.93 -1.01
CA THR A 306 -20.77 18.03 -1.27
C THR A 306 -21.39 17.98 -2.67
N HIS A 307 -20.92 17.09 -3.56
CA HIS A 307 -21.52 16.90 -4.87
C HIS A 307 -22.92 16.30 -4.77
N PRO A 308 -23.93 16.76 -5.55
CA PRO A 308 -25.31 16.26 -5.48
C PRO A 308 -25.44 14.73 -5.54
N LEU A 309 -24.67 14.05 -6.41
CA LEU A 309 -24.64 12.59 -6.49
C LEU A 309 -24.21 11.93 -5.17
N MET A 310 -23.26 12.50 -4.46
CA MET A 310 -22.76 11.95 -3.18
C MET A 310 -23.68 12.31 -2.01
N GLN A 311 -24.26 13.51 -2.04
CA GLN A 311 -25.27 13.92 -1.04
C GLN A 311 -26.49 13.01 -1.08
N GLU A 312 -26.98 12.63 -2.26
CA GLU A 312 -28.11 11.70 -2.41
C GLU A 312 -27.84 10.35 -1.71
N LEU A 313 -26.58 9.89 -1.70
CA LEU A 313 -26.19 8.62 -1.08
C LEU A 313 -25.94 8.75 0.43
N LEU A 314 -25.36 9.87 0.88
CA LEU A 314 -24.79 9.99 2.22
C LEU A 314 -25.67 10.77 3.20
N LEU A 315 -26.58 11.66 2.74
CA LEU A 315 -27.41 12.46 3.64
C LEU A 315 -28.35 11.58 4.48
N GLY A 316 -28.34 11.83 5.78
CA GLY A 316 -29.05 11.02 6.76
C GLY A 316 -28.30 9.76 7.19
N GLY A 317 -27.10 9.53 6.65
CA GLY A 317 -26.19 8.47 7.03
C GLY A 317 -25.26 8.86 8.19
N GLU A 318 -24.45 7.90 8.62
CA GLU A 318 -23.46 8.04 9.70
C GLU A 318 -22.10 7.54 9.23
N ARG A 319 -21.04 8.34 9.42
CA ARG A 319 -19.66 7.92 9.15
C ARG A 319 -19.17 7.01 10.28
N VAL A 320 -18.78 5.77 9.93
CA VAL A 320 -18.40 4.75 10.93
C VAL A 320 -16.92 4.36 10.89
N ALA A 321 -16.21 4.63 9.79
CA ALA A 321 -14.77 4.39 9.71
C ALA A 321 -14.11 5.39 8.75
N TRP A 322 -12.80 5.56 8.94
CA TRP A 322 -11.94 6.39 8.09
C TRP A 322 -10.54 5.78 8.00
N GLY A 323 -9.86 6.03 6.90
CA GLY A 323 -8.46 5.66 6.75
C GLY A 323 -7.80 6.29 5.52
N ALA A 324 -6.47 6.19 5.49
CA ALA A 324 -5.66 6.68 4.38
C ALA A 324 -4.47 5.75 4.14
N LYS A 325 -4.12 5.54 2.86
CA LYS A 325 -2.96 4.73 2.46
C LYS A 325 -2.47 5.12 1.07
N THR A 326 -1.15 5.07 0.86
CA THR A 326 -0.58 5.20 -0.48
C THR A 326 -0.77 3.93 -1.29
N ILE A 327 -0.73 4.09 -2.61
CA ILE A 327 -0.86 3.04 -3.61
C ILE A 327 0.29 3.21 -4.60
N PRO A 328 1.06 2.16 -4.95
CA PRO A 328 2.08 2.24 -5.99
C PRO A 328 1.43 2.39 -7.38
N GLU A 329 1.80 3.41 -8.13
CA GLU A 329 1.25 3.73 -9.44
C GLU A 329 2.26 3.69 -10.60
N GLY A 330 3.52 3.39 -10.35
CA GLY A 330 4.55 3.35 -11.38
C GLY A 330 4.33 2.27 -12.43
N GLY A 331 3.62 1.19 -12.09
CA GLY A 331 3.26 0.10 -12.98
C GLY A 331 4.46 -0.73 -13.43
N TYR A 332 4.33 -1.37 -14.59
CA TYR A 332 5.26 -2.39 -15.12
C TYR A 332 6.73 -2.01 -15.09
N LEU A 333 7.09 -0.80 -15.53
CA LEU A 333 8.48 -0.34 -15.63
C LEU A 333 9.09 0.07 -14.29
N SER A 334 8.27 0.25 -13.25
CA SER A 334 8.71 0.55 -11.88
C SER A 334 8.82 -0.71 -11.01
N VAL A 335 8.39 -1.87 -11.52
CA VAL A 335 8.65 -3.15 -10.85
C VAL A 335 10.17 -3.38 -10.80
N PRO A 336 10.73 -3.80 -9.65
CA PRO A 336 12.15 -4.10 -9.53
C PRO A 336 12.66 -5.06 -10.62
N LYS A 337 13.85 -4.83 -11.13
CA LYS A 337 14.47 -5.67 -12.19
C LYS A 337 14.59 -7.13 -11.79
N ARG A 338 14.71 -7.37 -10.50
CA ARG A 338 14.68 -8.69 -9.88
C ARG A 338 13.91 -8.58 -8.58
N LEU A 339 13.04 -9.53 -8.32
CA LEU A 339 12.24 -9.61 -7.10
C LEU A 339 12.86 -10.60 -6.09
N HIS A 340 14.13 -10.94 -6.30
CA HIS A 340 14.92 -11.75 -5.41
C HIS A 340 16.34 -11.20 -5.23
N ALA A 341 16.90 -11.46 -4.06
CA ALA A 341 18.32 -11.35 -3.75
C ALA A 341 18.76 -12.64 -3.02
N PRO A 342 20.06 -12.84 -2.76
CA PRO A 342 20.49 -13.99 -1.98
C PRO A 342 19.79 -14.05 -0.61
N GLY A 343 18.98 -15.08 -0.37
CA GLY A 343 18.19 -15.28 0.83
C GLY A 343 16.90 -14.46 0.95
N LEU A 344 16.54 -13.69 -0.09
CA LEU A 344 15.44 -12.71 -0.04
C LEU A 344 14.51 -12.82 -1.24
N LEU A 345 13.20 -12.64 -0.98
CA LEU A 345 12.13 -12.43 -1.97
C LEU A 345 11.33 -11.17 -1.63
N ILE A 346 10.80 -10.49 -2.66
CA ILE A 346 9.92 -9.31 -2.51
C ILE A 346 8.60 -9.58 -3.24
N CYS A 347 7.46 -9.35 -2.59
CA CYS A 347 6.15 -9.60 -3.18
C CYS A 347 5.11 -8.51 -2.85
N GLY A 348 3.96 -8.55 -3.52
CA GLY A 348 2.84 -7.62 -3.31
C GLY A 348 3.14 -6.18 -3.74
N ASP A 349 2.54 -5.23 -3.03
CA ASP A 349 2.67 -3.80 -3.32
C ASP A 349 4.09 -3.27 -3.08
N GLY A 350 4.89 -3.94 -2.22
CA GLY A 350 6.32 -3.65 -2.06
C GLY A 350 7.11 -3.85 -3.37
N ALA A 351 6.66 -4.77 -4.21
CA ALA A 351 7.18 -4.98 -5.56
C ALA A 351 6.49 -4.08 -6.62
N GLY A 352 5.55 -3.22 -6.24
CA GLY A 352 4.82 -2.35 -7.19
C GLY A 352 3.82 -3.08 -8.07
N LEU A 353 3.33 -4.25 -7.67
CA LEU A 353 2.43 -5.09 -8.47
C LEU A 353 0.98 -4.61 -8.40
N VAL A 354 0.69 -3.45 -8.97
CA VAL A 354 -0.64 -2.84 -9.03
C VAL A 354 -0.99 -2.46 -10.47
N ASN A 355 -2.17 -2.86 -10.92
CA ASN A 355 -2.74 -2.46 -12.20
C ASN A 355 -3.57 -1.18 -12.00
N VAL A 356 -2.94 -0.04 -12.18
CA VAL A 356 -3.54 1.29 -11.94
C VAL A 356 -4.79 1.52 -12.78
N PRO A 357 -4.78 1.32 -14.12
CA PRO A 357 -5.98 1.50 -14.93
C PRO A 357 -7.16 0.58 -14.58
N ALA A 358 -6.87 -0.58 -13.99
CA ALA A 358 -7.89 -1.51 -13.53
C ALA A 358 -8.31 -1.25 -12.09
N LEU A 359 -7.60 -0.42 -11.34
CA LEU A 359 -7.77 -0.20 -9.90
C LEU A 359 -7.68 -1.52 -9.11
N LYS A 360 -6.71 -2.35 -9.45
CA LYS A 360 -6.57 -3.71 -8.92
C LYS A 360 -5.13 -4.02 -8.54
N GLY A 361 -4.92 -4.45 -7.27
CA GLY A 361 -3.65 -4.89 -6.72
C GLY A 361 -3.79 -6.18 -5.90
N ILE A 362 -4.89 -6.36 -5.17
CA ILE A 362 -5.06 -7.43 -4.17
C ILE A 362 -4.80 -8.83 -4.75
N HIS A 363 -5.39 -9.16 -5.90
CA HIS A 363 -5.19 -10.47 -6.51
C HIS A 363 -3.77 -10.65 -7.07
N TYR A 364 -3.04 -9.56 -7.41
CA TYR A 364 -1.63 -9.64 -7.78
C TYR A 364 -0.76 -9.86 -6.54
N ALA A 365 -1.10 -9.22 -5.42
CA ALA A 365 -0.43 -9.45 -4.15
C ALA A 365 -0.56 -10.91 -3.72
N VAL A 366 -1.77 -11.47 -3.73
CA VAL A 366 -2.03 -12.90 -3.42
C VAL A 366 -1.27 -13.84 -4.37
N GLU A 367 -1.29 -13.59 -5.69
CA GLU A 367 -0.58 -14.43 -6.67
C GLU A 367 0.93 -14.36 -6.49
N SER A 368 1.48 -13.16 -6.25
CA SER A 368 2.92 -13.01 -6.04
C SER A 368 3.40 -13.71 -4.77
N GLY A 369 2.62 -13.64 -3.67
CA GLY A 369 2.90 -14.38 -2.44
C GLY A 369 2.87 -15.89 -2.64
N ARG A 370 1.84 -16.40 -3.36
CA ARG A 370 1.75 -17.82 -3.73
C ARG A 370 2.98 -18.29 -4.53
N LEU A 371 3.40 -17.52 -5.53
CA LEU A 371 4.57 -17.84 -6.34
C LEU A 371 5.89 -17.72 -5.57
N ALA A 372 5.99 -16.78 -4.62
CA ALA A 372 7.14 -16.65 -3.73
C ALA A 372 7.29 -17.89 -2.84
N ALA A 373 6.17 -18.40 -2.30
CA ALA A 373 6.14 -19.64 -1.53
C ALA A 373 6.64 -20.83 -2.35
N GLU A 374 6.15 -21.00 -3.57
CA GLU A 374 6.56 -22.10 -4.45
C GLU A 374 8.05 -22.04 -4.80
N ALA A 375 8.59 -20.84 -5.02
CA ALA A 375 10.02 -20.67 -5.31
C ALA A 375 10.90 -20.93 -4.09
N ALA A 376 10.49 -20.46 -2.91
CA ALA A 376 11.18 -20.73 -1.64
C ALA A 376 11.18 -22.22 -1.33
N PHE A 377 10.01 -22.88 -1.40
CA PHE A 377 9.87 -24.32 -1.17
C PHE A 377 10.76 -25.14 -2.12
N ALA A 378 10.72 -24.83 -3.42
CA ALA A 378 11.52 -25.55 -4.41
C ALA A 378 13.03 -25.42 -4.16
N ALA A 379 13.51 -24.23 -3.74
CA ALA A 379 14.91 -24.03 -3.39
C ALA A 379 15.30 -24.83 -2.13
N LEU A 380 14.48 -24.81 -1.10
CA LEU A 380 14.69 -25.54 0.15
C LEU A 380 14.64 -27.06 -0.05
N GLN A 381 13.72 -27.55 -0.89
CA GLN A 381 13.58 -28.96 -1.22
C GLN A 381 14.80 -29.53 -1.94
N ARG A 382 15.39 -28.76 -2.88
CA ARG A 382 16.63 -29.16 -3.57
C ARG A 382 17.88 -29.11 -2.69
N GLY A 383 17.76 -28.70 -1.43
CA GLY A 383 18.91 -28.51 -0.54
C GLY A 383 19.83 -27.38 -1.01
N GLU A 384 19.36 -26.54 -1.91
CA GLU A 384 20.10 -25.33 -2.31
C GLU A 384 20.24 -24.40 -1.10
N THR A 385 21.42 -23.85 -0.92
CA THR A 385 21.59 -22.76 0.04
C THR A 385 20.85 -21.55 -0.55
N PRO A 386 19.71 -21.07 0.03
CA PRO A 386 18.95 -19.96 -0.54
C PRO A 386 19.78 -18.69 -0.69
N GLY A 387 20.87 -18.59 0.06
CA GLY A 387 21.88 -17.54 -0.06
C GLY A 387 22.79 -17.66 -1.28
N ARG A 388 22.78 -18.78 -2.02
CA ARG A 388 23.52 -18.87 -3.29
C ARG A 388 22.88 -17.96 -4.33
N ARG A 389 23.71 -17.20 -5.04
CA ARG A 389 23.25 -16.31 -6.12
C ARG A 389 22.43 -17.11 -7.14
N GLY A 390 21.17 -16.71 -7.36
CA GLY A 390 20.25 -17.33 -8.31
C GLY A 390 19.40 -18.49 -7.76
N ALA A 391 19.60 -18.95 -6.53
CA ALA A 391 18.79 -20.03 -5.94
C ALA A 391 17.28 -19.72 -5.94
N LEU A 392 16.91 -18.44 -5.74
CA LEU A 392 15.53 -17.97 -5.71
C LEU A 392 15.05 -17.36 -7.06
N ALA A 393 15.87 -17.41 -8.12
CA ALA A 393 15.53 -16.81 -9.43
C ALA A 393 14.30 -17.46 -10.11
N GLY A 394 13.88 -18.64 -9.65
CA GLY A 394 12.64 -19.29 -10.09
C GLY A 394 11.41 -18.42 -9.86
N TYR A 395 11.43 -17.57 -8.84
CA TYR A 395 10.34 -16.63 -8.55
C TYR A 395 10.12 -15.62 -9.67
N ASP A 396 11.18 -14.93 -10.13
CA ASP A 396 11.06 -13.94 -11.21
C ASP A 396 10.50 -14.59 -12.47
N ARG A 397 10.97 -15.79 -12.82
CA ARG A 397 10.49 -16.54 -13.98
C ARG A 397 9.01 -16.89 -13.86
N ALA A 398 8.60 -17.44 -12.71
CA ALA A 398 7.21 -17.79 -12.46
C ALA A 398 6.28 -16.57 -12.53
N LEU A 399 6.73 -15.42 -11.99
CA LEU A 399 5.96 -14.18 -12.06
C LEU A 399 5.87 -13.64 -13.50
N GLN A 400 6.96 -13.67 -14.26
CA GLN A 400 7.00 -13.24 -15.68
C GLN A 400 6.10 -14.10 -16.57
N GLU A 401 5.95 -15.37 -16.28
CA GLU A 401 5.05 -16.29 -16.98
C GLU A 401 3.60 -16.14 -16.56
N SER A 402 3.35 -15.52 -15.40
CA SER A 402 2.01 -15.35 -14.81
C SER A 402 1.14 -14.34 -15.56
N PHE A 403 -0.13 -14.33 -15.22
CA PHE A 403 -1.07 -13.32 -15.70
C PHE A 403 -0.76 -11.92 -15.16
N VAL A 404 -0.17 -11.82 -13.97
CA VAL A 404 0.21 -10.55 -13.33
C VAL A 404 1.12 -9.75 -14.26
N TRP A 405 2.20 -10.39 -14.72
CA TRP A 405 3.18 -9.75 -15.59
C TRP A 405 2.59 -9.37 -16.96
N LYS A 406 1.79 -10.26 -17.53
CA LYS A 406 1.14 -10.06 -18.84
C LYS A 406 0.17 -8.87 -18.81
N GLU A 407 -0.65 -8.79 -17.76
CA GLU A 407 -1.63 -7.72 -17.59
C GLU A 407 -0.95 -6.37 -17.29
N LEU A 408 0.08 -6.33 -16.45
CA LEU A 408 0.88 -5.12 -16.20
C LEU A 408 1.56 -4.61 -17.47
N LYS A 409 2.14 -5.52 -18.27
CA LYS A 409 2.80 -5.15 -19.54
C LYS A 409 1.82 -4.53 -20.55
N GLN A 410 0.57 -4.98 -20.59
CA GLN A 410 -0.45 -4.42 -21.49
C GLN A 410 -0.78 -2.96 -21.17
N VAL A 411 -0.70 -2.56 -19.90
CA VAL A 411 -1.06 -1.21 -19.44
C VAL A 411 0.15 -0.32 -19.13
N ARG A 412 1.37 -0.75 -19.45
CA ARG A 412 2.64 -0.16 -19.00
C ARG A 412 2.80 1.35 -19.25
N ASN A 413 2.22 1.87 -20.32
CA ASN A 413 2.29 3.27 -20.71
C ASN A 413 1.05 4.09 -20.31
N MET A 414 0.03 3.48 -19.66
CA MET A 414 -1.21 4.20 -19.36
C MET A 414 -0.99 5.29 -18.30
N ARG A 415 -0.34 4.98 -17.17
CA ARG A 415 -0.06 5.99 -16.14
C ARG A 415 0.83 7.13 -16.66
N PRO A 416 1.94 6.88 -17.37
CA PRO A 416 2.76 7.94 -17.94
C PRO A 416 2.03 8.83 -18.95
N ALA A 417 1.03 8.31 -19.68
CA ALA A 417 0.26 9.10 -20.63
C ALA A 417 -0.47 10.29 -19.98
N PHE A 418 -0.93 10.14 -18.74
CA PHE A 418 -1.63 11.20 -18.01
C PHE A 418 -0.74 12.37 -17.58
N GLY A 419 0.58 12.21 -17.60
CA GLY A 419 1.52 13.33 -17.50
C GLY A 419 1.35 14.39 -18.59
N ARG A 420 0.67 14.03 -19.71
CA ARG A 420 0.30 14.94 -20.80
C ARG A 420 -1.05 15.66 -20.57
N GLY A 421 -1.67 15.47 -19.41
CA GLY A 421 -2.96 16.01 -19.01
C GLY A 421 -4.11 15.00 -19.25
N PHE A 422 -5.25 15.24 -18.60
CA PHE A 422 -6.36 14.31 -18.51
C PHE A 422 -6.92 13.86 -19.89
N TRP A 423 -7.20 14.81 -20.79
CA TRP A 423 -7.86 14.52 -22.07
C TRP A 423 -6.96 13.76 -23.04
N LEU A 424 -5.72 14.23 -23.24
CA LEU A 424 -4.77 13.55 -24.12
C LEU A 424 -4.33 12.20 -23.54
N GLY A 425 -4.09 12.15 -22.23
CA GLY A 425 -3.78 10.93 -21.51
C GLY A 425 -4.90 9.90 -21.63
N GLY A 426 -6.16 10.32 -21.47
CA GLY A 426 -7.34 9.48 -21.64
C GLY A 426 -7.50 8.91 -23.06
N ALA A 427 -7.30 9.75 -24.09
CA ALA A 427 -7.32 9.31 -25.48
C ALA A 427 -6.22 8.27 -25.77
N MET A 428 -5.01 8.51 -25.27
CA MET A 428 -3.90 7.55 -25.39
C MET A 428 -4.19 6.23 -24.64
N ALA A 429 -4.75 6.29 -23.44
CA ALA A 429 -5.15 5.12 -22.67
C ALA A 429 -6.22 4.31 -23.41
N GLY A 430 -7.18 4.98 -24.05
CA GLY A 430 -8.18 4.34 -24.93
C GLY A 430 -7.54 3.59 -26.10
N ALA A 431 -6.57 4.22 -26.79
CA ALA A 431 -5.83 3.59 -27.89
C ALA A 431 -5.00 2.38 -27.40
N MET A 432 -4.35 2.48 -26.23
CA MET A 432 -3.64 1.35 -25.61
C MET A 432 -4.59 0.20 -25.29
N THR A 433 -5.78 0.50 -24.77
CA THR A 433 -6.79 -0.51 -24.48
C THR A 433 -7.24 -1.23 -25.75
N ALA A 434 -7.55 -0.49 -26.81
CA ALA A 434 -7.98 -1.03 -28.09
C ALA A 434 -6.91 -1.93 -28.74
N THR A 435 -5.63 -1.58 -28.58
CA THR A 435 -4.48 -2.31 -29.14
C THR A 435 -3.87 -3.34 -28.19
N ARG A 436 -4.46 -3.56 -26.99
CA ARG A 436 -3.93 -4.43 -25.93
C ARG A 436 -2.47 -4.13 -25.58
N GLY A 437 -2.11 -2.84 -25.53
CA GLY A 437 -0.77 -2.37 -25.21
C GLY A 437 0.23 -2.39 -26.38
N ALA A 438 -0.18 -2.71 -27.60
CA ALA A 438 0.70 -2.66 -28.77
C ALA A 438 1.04 -1.23 -29.22
N PHE A 439 0.21 -0.24 -28.85
CA PHE A 439 0.44 1.19 -29.12
C PHE A 439 0.30 2.01 -27.81
N PRO A 440 1.15 3.03 -27.57
CA PRO A 440 2.33 3.38 -28.36
C PRO A 440 3.43 2.32 -28.24
N ARG A 441 4.30 2.25 -29.25
CA ARG A 441 5.51 1.41 -29.19
C ARG A 441 6.54 2.07 -28.26
N GLY A 442 7.35 1.23 -27.61
CA GLY A 442 8.36 1.68 -26.64
C GLY A 442 7.80 1.89 -25.24
N ASP A 443 8.64 2.36 -24.39
CA ASP A 443 8.41 2.52 -22.95
C ASP A 443 8.48 4.00 -22.57
N SER A 444 7.57 4.45 -21.72
CA SER A 444 7.49 5.84 -21.30
C SER A 444 8.13 6.01 -19.93
N SER A 445 8.96 7.05 -19.78
CA SER A 445 9.57 7.40 -18.51
C SER A 445 8.59 8.06 -17.53
N LEU A 446 8.87 7.89 -16.25
CA LEU A 446 8.26 8.61 -15.13
C LEU A 446 9.34 9.39 -14.38
N GLU A 447 8.94 10.51 -13.78
CA GLU A 447 9.75 11.27 -12.83
C GLU A 447 9.27 10.95 -11.41
N PRO A 448 10.16 10.92 -10.40
CA PRO A 448 9.75 10.75 -9.00
C PRO A 448 8.78 11.85 -8.55
N ASP A 449 7.85 11.51 -7.66
CA ASP A 449 6.84 12.47 -7.15
C ASP A 449 7.46 13.71 -6.48
N ALA A 450 8.64 13.57 -5.87
CA ALA A 450 9.35 14.65 -5.20
C ALA A 450 10.11 15.60 -6.16
N GLU A 451 10.31 15.23 -7.43
CA GLU A 451 11.08 16.01 -8.41
C GLU A 451 10.26 17.08 -9.15
N HIS A 452 8.97 17.17 -8.87
CA HIS A 452 8.12 18.15 -9.51
C HIS A 452 8.18 19.51 -8.83
N ASP A 453 8.42 20.57 -9.65
CA ASP A 453 8.41 21.96 -9.18
C ASP A 453 7.07 22.31 -8.53
N LEU A 454 7.11 22.85 -7.34
CA LEU A 454 5.92 23.29 -6.61
C LEU A 454 5.31 24.57 -7.22
N ILE A 455 4.02 24.69 -7.09
CA ILE A 455 3.25 25.86 -7.51
C ILE A 455 2.44 26.36 -6.32
N ARG A 456 2.67 27.62 -5.95
CA ARG A 456 1.76 28.37 -5.08
C ARG A 456 0.79 29.16 -5.95
N THR A 457 -0.49 29.08 -5.67
CA THR A 457 -1.51 29.85 -6.40
C THR A 457 -2.00 31.01 -5.53
N ASP A 458 -2.25 32.16 -6.16
CA ASP A 458 -2.80 33.33 -5.47
C ASP A 458 -4.22 33.08 -4.90
N ARG A 459 -4.88 32.03 -5.38
CA ARG A 459 -6.14 31.54 -4.85
C ARG A 459 -5.91 30.12 -4.32
N ALA A 460 -5.74 30.03 -3.01
CA ALA A 460 -5.76 28.74 -2.33
C ALA A 460 -7.06 27.99 -2.64
N LYS A 461 -6.98 26.66 -2.84
CA LYS A 461 -8.15 25.83 -2.99
C LYS A 461 -8.92 25.85 -1.66
N SER A 462 -10.16 26.32 -1.68
CA SER A 462 -11.03 26.34 -0.50
C SER A 462 -11.77 25.01 -0.41
N TYR A 463 -11.70 24.38 0.76
CA TYR A 463 -12.43 23.15 1.06
C TYR A 463 -13.62 23.48 1.97
N PRO A 464 -14.69 22.65 1.97
CA PRO A 464 -15.83 22.86 2.84
C PRO A 464 -15.42 22.80 4.31
N ALA A 465 -15.97 23.70 5.12
CA ALA A 465 -15.77 23.64 6.56
C ALA A 465 -16.39 22.35 7.13
N PRO A 466 -15.78 21.75 8.16
CA PRO A 466 -16.37 20.60 8.85
C PRO A 466 -17.72 20.98 9.50
N ASP A 467 -18.77 20.20 9.21
CA ASP A 467 -20.12 20.37 9.79
C ASP A 467 -20.47 19.26 10.79
N GLY A 468 -19.60 18.25 10.92
CA GLY A 468 -19.79 17.09 11.79
C GLY A 468 -20.91 16.13 11.34
N LYS A 469 -21.47 16.34 10.15
CA LYS A 469 -22.56 15.53 9.58
C LYS A 469 -22.18 14.92 8.24
N LEU A 470 -21.78 15.74 7.29
CA LEU A 470 -21.32 15.32 5.96
C LEU A 470 -19.81 15.53 5.81
N THR A 471 -19.28 16.61 6.36
CA THR A 471 -17.88 16.98 6.29
C THR A 471 -17.21 16.97 7.66
N PHE A 472 -15.95 16.54 7.70
CA PHE A 472 -15.22 16.30 8.95
C PHE A 472 -13.80 16.83 8.87
N ASP A 473 -13.24 17.22 10.01
CA ASP A 473 -11.84 17.58 10.15
C ASP A 473 -10.91 16.35 10.17
N LYS A 474 -9.59 16.62 10.11
CA LYS A 474 -8.57 15.56 10.09
C LYS A 474 -8.49 14.81 11.43
N LEU A 475 -8.61 15.50 12.58
CA LEU A 475 -8.43 14.88 13.89
C LEU A 475 -9.59 13.94 14.24
N SER A 476 -10.85 14.37 14.01
CA SER A 476 -12.01 13.47 14.15
C SER A 476 -11.93 12.25 13.22
N SER A 477 -11.25 12.39 12.09
CA SER A 477 -11.02 11.30 11.15
C SER A 477 -9.93 10.33 11.65
N VAL A 478 -8.83 10.84 12.20
CA VAL A 478 -7.78 10.02 12.85
C VAL A 478 -8.37 9.21 14.00
N PHE A 479 -9.22 9.81 14.81
CA PHE A 479 -9.91 9.10 15.90
C PHE A 479 -10.67 7.87 15.40
N LEU A 480 -11.40 7.98 14.28
CA LEU A 480 -12.14 6.85 13.68
C LEU A 480 -11.25 5.79 13.04
N SER A 481 -9.96 6.05 12.84
CA SER A 481 -9.02 5.05 12.36
C SER A 481 -8.57 4.07 13.44
N GLY A 482 -8.92 4.31 14.71
CA GLY A 482 -8.42 3.55 15.85
C GLY A 482 -6.92 3.75 16.09
N ASN A 483 -6.34 4.86 15.57
CA ASN A 483 -4.91 5.12 15.68
C ASN A 483 -4.46 5.20 17.14
N SER A 484 -3.45 4.42 17.49
CA SER A 484 -2.88 4.38 18.83
C SER A 484 -1.36 4.31 18.76
N THR A 485 -0.72 5.47 18.81
CA THR A 485 0.73 5.61 18.90
C THR A 485 1.05 6.40 20.16
N ARG A 486 1.98 5.93 20.99
CA ARG A 486 2.37 6.63 22.20
C ARG A 486 2.96 8.01 21.88
N ASP A 487 2.55 9.05 22.61
CA ASP A 487 3.07 10.41 22.42
C ASP A 487 4.56 10.53 22.73
N ASP A 488 5.05 9.73 23.68
CA ASP A 488 6.45 9.67 24.11
C ASP A 488 7.31 8.65 23.33
N ALA A 489 6.75 7.98 22.32
CA ALA A 489 7.52 7.08 21.46
C ALA A 489 8.55 7.82 20.60
N PRO A 490 9.67 7.16 20.21
CA PRO A 490 10.62 7.73 19.27
C PRO A 490 9.96 8.16 17.96
N ASN A 491 10.44 9.27 17.41
CA ASN A 491 9.88 9.77 16.15
C ASN A 491 10.26 8.87 14.97
N HIS A 492 9.27 8.22 14.39
CA HIS A 492 9.42 7.36 13.21
C HIS A 492 9.35 8.12 11.87
N ILE A 493 9.18 9.44 11.91
CA ILE A 493 9.07 10.29 10.73
C ILE A 493 10.39 11.02 10.53
N ARG A 494 11.10 10.70 9.46
CA ARG A 494 12.37 11.29 9.08
C ARG A 494 12.12 12.38 8.04
N ILE A 495 12.28 13.64 8.42
CA ILE A 495 12.19 14.81 7.54
C ILE A 495 13.20 15.87 8.01
N GLN A 496 13.57 16.81 7.13
CA GLN A 496 14.21 18.04 7.53
C GLN A 496 13.19 18.92 8.26
N ARG A 497 13.57 19.50 9.38
CA ARG A 497 12.67 20.35 10.19
C ARG A 497 12.70 21.81 9.72
N GLU A 498 13.86 22.29 9.36
CA GLU A 498 14.09 23.64 8.84
C GLU A 498 13.92 23.60 7.32
N VAL A 499 12.76 24.01 6.84
CA VAL A 499 12.39 24.00 5.42
C VAL A 499 11.63 25.29 5.08
N PRO A 500 11.62 25.71 3.80
CA PRO A 500 10.78 26.83 3.34
C PRO A 500 9.29 26.61 3.63
N GLU A 501 8.56 27.72 3.80
CA GLU A 501 7.13 27.69 4.09
C GLU A 501 6.34 26.83 3.09
N GLU A 502 6.70 26.86 1.81
CA GLU A 502 6.01 26.08 0.77
C GLU A 502 6.16 24.58 0.97
N ILE A 503 7.31 24.11 1.45
CA ILE A 503 7.54 22.68 1.77
C ILE A 503 6.76 22.31 3.03
N ALA A 504 6.85 23.12 4.09
CA ALA A 504 6.10 22.90 5.32
C ALA A 504 4.58 22.86 5.04
N ARG A 505 4.09 23.80 4.23
CA ARG A 505 2.69 23.89 3.81
C ARG A 505 2.28 22.68 2.96
N LEU A 506 3.09 22.26 1.99
CA LEU A 506 2.84 21.04 1.22
C LEU A 506 2.65 19.82 2.14
N TRP A 507 3.54 19.61 3.10
CA TRP A 507 3.43 18.48 4.02
C TRP A 507 2.20 18.58 4.93
N THR A 508 1.88 19.79 5.41
CA THR A 508 0.70 20.07 6.22
C THR A 508 -0.60 19.80 5.46
N THR A 509 -0.71 20.27 4.20
CA THR A 509 -1.92 20.09 3.39
C THR A 509 -2.07 18.65 2.90
N MET A 510 -0.97 18.05 2.43
CA MET A 510 -0.93 16.68 1.94
C MET A 510 -1.31 15.65 3.02
N CYS A 511 -0.85 15.86 4.26
CA CYS A 511 -1.10 14.91 5.34
C CYS A 511 -2.59 14.82 5.68
N PRO A 512 -3.22 13.63 5.59
CA PRO A 512 -4.63 13.47 5.89
C PRO A 512 -4.92 13.38 7.39
N ALA A 513 -3.87 13.30 8.24
CA ALA A 513 -3.94 12.96 9.66
C ALA A 513 -3.43 14.07 10.60
N ALA A 514 -3.26 15.32 10.10
CA ALA A 514 -2.78 16.45 10.89
C ALA A 514 -1.48 16.17 11.68
N VAL A 515 -0.50 15.55 11.01
CA VAL A 515 0.81 15.24 11.60
C VAL A 515 1.75 16.44 11.56
N TYR A 516 1.61 17.30 10.55
CA TYR A 516 2.52 18.42 10.29
C TYR A 516 1.79 19.75 10.46
N GLU A 517 2.48 20.71 11.06
CA GLU A 517 2.03 22.10 11.20
C GLU A 517 3.14 23.05 10.76
N VAL A 518 2.77 24.13 10.06
CA VAL A 518 3.73 25.16 9.66
C VAL A 518 4.19 25.90 10.90
N ALA A 519 5.51 25.93 11.12
CA ALA A 519 6.15 26.69 12.20
C ALA A 519 6.89 27.93 11.66
N GLU A 520 7.37 28.80 12.53
CA GLU A 520 8.07 30.05 12.15
C GLU A 520 9.29 29.77 11.24
N ASN A 521 10.06 28.71 11.51
CA ASN A 521 11.27 28.35 10.76
C ASN A 521 11.20 26.91 10.19
N GLY A 522 10.02 26.47 9.70
CA GLY A 522 9.89 25.15 9.09
C GLY A 522 8.62 24.41 9.48
N VAL A 523 8.73 23.22 10.07
CA VAL A 523 7.60 22.34 10.35
C VAL A 523 7.68 21.68 11.74
N GLU A 524 6.58 21.75 12.47
CA GLU A 524 6.33 20.94 13.66
C GLU A 524 5.69 19.60 13.29
N VAL A 525 5.95 18.57 14.10
CA VAL A 525 5.48 17.21 13.83
C VAL A 525 4.89 16.58 15.07
N THR A 526 3.68 16.06 14.94
CA THR A 526 2.96 15.27 15.94
C THR A 526 2.90 13.80 15.49
N PRO A 527 3.92 12.97 15.81
CA PRO A 527 4.02 11.60 15.29
C PRO A 527 2.88 10.69 15.73
N SER A 528 2.26 10.97 16.90
CA SER A 528 1.16 10.18 17.43
C SER A 528 -0.11 10.24 16.56
N ASN A 529 -0.28 11.28 15.74
CA ASN A 529 -1.37 11.36 14.77
C ASN A 529 -1.13 10.51 13.51
N CYS A 530 0.10 9.99 13.30
CA CYS A 530 0.49 9.34 12.06
C CYS A 530 -0.21 7.98 11.87
N VAL A 531 -1.08 7.88 10.87
CA VAL A 531 -1.72 6.61 10.44
C VAL A 531 -0.86 5.79 9.47
N GLN A 532 0.42 6.11 9.35
CA GLN A 532 1.40 5.40 8.52
C GLN A 532 0.94 5.20 7.06
N CYS A 533 0.30 6.22 6.51
CA CYS A 533 -0.20 6.17 5.12
C CYS A 533 0.92 6.14 4.06
N GLY A 534 2.12 6.62 4.38
CA GLY A 534 3.28 6.65 3.49
C GLY A 534 3.42 7.92 2.63
N ALA A 535 2.47 8.84 2.62
CA ALA A 535 2.48 9.99 1.72
C ALA A 535 3.76 10.84 1.82
N ILE A 536 4.31 11.02 3.01
CA ILE A 536 5.53 11.81 3.23
C ILE A 536 6.74 11.26 2.48
N THR A 537 6.83 9.92 2.34
CA THR A 537 7.95 9.28 1.63
C THR A 537 7.95 9.63 0.13
N ALA A 538 6.79 9.88 -0.46
CA ALA A 538 6.69 10.34 -1.84
C ALA A 538 7.04 11.83 -2.02
N LYS A 539 7.17 12.60 -0.93
CA LYS A 539 7.39 14.05 -0.95
C LYS A 539 8.61 14.49 -0.12
N GLY A 540 9.68 13.72 -0.19
CA GLY A 540 11.00 14.09 0.37
C GLY A 540 11.28 13.59 1.77
N GLY A 541 10.27 13.10 2.53
CA GLY A 541 10.46 12.48 3.82
C GLY A 541 10.68 10.96 3.76
N ARG A 542 10.73 10.32 4.92
CA ARG A 542 10.81 8.85 5.07
C ARG A 542 10.08 8.41 6.34
N LEU A 543 9.37 7.30 6.27
CA LEU A 543 8.87 6.60 7.45
C LEU A 543 9.82 5.44 7.79
N THR A 544 10.19 5.34 9.05
CA THR A 544 10.80 4.14 9.63
C THR A 544 9.74 3.39 10.44
N PRO A 545 9.92 2.10 10.74
CA PRO A 545 8.95 1.39 11.56
C PRO A 545 8.82 2.03 12.95
N PRO A 546 7.61 2.38 13.40
CA PRO A 546 7.40 2.71 14.81
C PRO A 546 7.46 1.44 15.66
N GLU A 547 7.36 1.60 16.98
CA GLU A 547 7.17 0.49 17.92
C GLU A 547 5.99 -0.39 17.47
N GLY A 548 6.14 -1.71 17.61
CA GLY A 548 5.11 -2.68 17.29
C GLY A 548 3.78 -2.40 18.02
N GLY A 549 2.66 -2.62 17.37
CA GLY A 549 1.32 -2.27 17.86
C GLY A 549 0.90 -0.83 17.62
N SER A 550 1.82 0.06 17.19
CA SER A 550 1.51 1.46 16.87
C SER A 550 0.80 1.62 15.53
N GLY A 551 0.01 2.68 15.41
CA GLY A 551 -0.66 3.07 14.17
C GLY A 551 -2.16 2.79 14.19
N PRO A 552 -2.80 2.74 13.01
CA PRO A 552 -4.24 2.56 12.90
C PRO A 552 -4.67 1.11 13.24
N GLU A 553 -5.92 0.99 13.67
CA GLU A 553 -6.59 -0.31 13.87
C GLU A 553 -7.82 -0.39 12.96
N TYR A 554 -7.58 -0.58 11.68
CA TYR A 554 -8.66 -0.65 10.71
C TYR A 554 -9.50 -1.92 10.89
N SER A 555 -10.83 -1.77 10.85
CA SER A 555 -11.78 -2.87 11.03
C SER A 555 -12.64 -3.13 9.79
N LEU A 556 -13.07 -2.07 9.10
CA LEU A 556 -14.00 -2.11 7.98
C LEU A 556 -13.42 -1.62 6.64
N THR A 557 -12.15 -1.21 6.64
CA THR A 557 -11.57 -0.57 5.47
C THR A 557 -10.93 -1.53 4.47
#